data_8033d051b68947c673a4cdd2f02dd147
#
_entry.id   8033d051b68947c673a4cdd2f02dd147
#
_cell.length_a   1.000
_cell.length_b   1.000
_cell.length_c   1.000
_cell.angle_alpha   90.00
_cell.angle_beta   90.00
_cell.angle_gamma   90.00
#
_symmetry.space_group_name_H-M   'P 1'
#
loop_
_entity.id
_entity.type
_entity.pdbx_description
1 polymer ?
#
loop_
_entity_poly.entity_id
_entity_poly.type
_entity_poly.pdbx_seq_one_letter_code
_entity_poly.pdbx_strand_id
1 'polypeptide(L)'
;MGLFDINPICVLLALTKPGIAFSSDQLRSFPILEKYIHSIYTGNEPAGVSGHVPESFIQSSVSSSTSFLAKYCVDLTATAADRLYPTINRDRENRMVMEVLGSRSKSNVLIVGDAGVGKTALVYGLAWNIVNHKVPSFLEGARVFELDNASLIAGATYKGEIEDRLKNIVKELRGIDNAILFIDEIHILLDSRQGNSGAGNVLKPELSHGDLTVIGATTIDEYRKIIEPDHAFNRCFEVVQVNEPDLKSAIQMLHSVRQSYVEYHRVGISDDAVAECVR
;
A
#
# COMPACT_ATOMS: atom_id res chain seq x y z
N MET A 1 31.30 -33.21 -16.05
CA MET A 1 30.66 -32.20 -15.17
C MET A 1 29.51 -32.90 -14.51
N GLY A 2 29.67 -33.33 -13.24
CA GLY A 2 28.61 -34.03 -12.51
C GLY A 2 27.54 -33.05 -12.11
N LEU A 3 26.29 -33.30 -12.53
CA LEU A 3 25.11 -32.70 -11.97
C LEU A 3 25.02 -33.13 -10.51
N PHE A 4 25.23 -32.21 -9.59
CA PHE A 4 24.93 -32.43 -8.17
C PHE A 4 23.38 -32.39 -8.07
N ASP A 5 22.79 -33.55 -7.82
CA ASP A 5 21.38 -33.64 -7.43
C ASP A 5 21.21 -32.89 -6.11
N ILE A 6 20.61 -31.70 -6.16
CA ILE A 6 20.30 -30.92 -4.96
C ILE A 6 19.12 -31.61 -4.27
N ASN A 7 19.36 -32.17 -3.09
CA ASN A 7 18.32 -32.79 -2.29
C ASN A 7 17.23 -31.73 -1.96
N PRO A 8 15.95 -31.98 -2.32
CA PRO A 8 14.84 -31.04 -2.06
C PRO A 8 14.73 -30.56 -0.60
N ILE A 9 15.16 -31.40 0.35
CA ILE A 9 15.20 -31.05 1.78
C ILE A 9 16.22 -29.95 2.08
N CYS A 10 17.39 -30.00 1.45
CA CYS A 10 18.39 -28.96 1.64
C CYS A 10 17.86 -27.60 1.15
N VAL A 11 17.04 -27.60 0.10
CA VAL A 11 16.37 -26.40 -0.40
C VAL A 11 15.32 -25.92 0.63
N LEU A 12 14.47 -26.82 1.14
CA LEU A 12 13.48 -26.49 2.15
C LEU A 12 14.11 -25.94 3.44
N LEU A 13 15.17 -26.59 3.93
CA LEU A 13 15.92 -26.12 5.10
C LEU A 13 16.63 -24.78 4.87
N ALA A 14 17.12 -24.54 3.65
CA ALA A 14 17.69 -23.25 3.29
C ALA A 14 16.63 -22.14 3.28
N LEU A 15 15.42 -22.43 2.81
CA LEU A 15 14.29 -21.48 2.78
C LEU A 15 13.80 -21.09 4.19
N THR A 16 14.04 -21.92 5.22
CA THR A 16 13.72 -21.58 6.62
C THR A 16 14.75 -20.64 7.29
N LYS A 17 15.88 -20.35 6.63
CA LYS A 17 16.89 -19.45 7.18
C LYS A 17 16.60 -18.00 6.79
N PRO A 18 16.62 -17.07 7.77
CA PRO A 18 16.41 -15.65 7.48
C PRO A 18 17.41 -15.12 6.46
N GLY A 19 16.94 -14.36 5.48
CA GLY A 19 17.79 -13.68 4.51
C GLY A 19 18.15 -14.48 3.24
N ILE A 20 17.69 -15.75 3.10
CA ILE A 20 17.90 -16.53 1.86
C ILE A 20 16.72 -16.34 0.90
N ALA A 21 15.49 -16.58 1.37
CA ALA A 21 14.27 -16.40 0.56
C ALA A 21 13.24 -15.52 1.26
N PHE A 22 13.22 -15.54 2.60
CA PHE A 22 12.26 -14.81 3.42
C PHE A 22 12.98 -13.97 4.47
N SER A 23 12.38 -12.82 4.82
CA SER A 23 12.87 -12.01 5.94
C SER A 23 12.55 -12.68 7.29
N SER A 24 13.22 -12.24 8.35
CA SER A 24 12.97 -12.75 9.72
C SER A 24 11.50 -12.60 10.15
N ASP A 25 10.83 -11.52 9.69
CA ASP A 25 9.44 -11.26 10.05
C ASP A 25 8.47 -12.13 9.24
N GLN A 26 8.78 -12.41 7.99
CA GLN A 26 8.02 -13.36 7.17
C GLN A 26 8.12 -14.79 7.74
N LEU A 27 9.31 -15.20 8.21
CA LEU A 27 9.48 -16.52 8.84
C LEU A 27 8.77 -16.63 10.20
N ARG A 28 8.59 -15.53 10.95
CA ARG A 28 7.77 -15.50 12.16
C ARG A 28 6.29 -15.72 11.88
N SER A 29 5.81 -15.26 10.74
CA SER A 29 4.41 -15.44 10.31
C SER A 29 4.12 -16.88 9.86
N PHE A 30 5.15 -17.63 9.46
CA PHE A 30 5.06 -19.04 9.07
C PHE A 30 6.10 -19.84 9.86
N PRO A 31 5.81 -20.28 11.08
CA PRO A 31 6.74 -21.02 11.93
C PRO A 31 6.96 -22.45 11.42
N ILE A 32 7.60 -22.58 10.26
CA ILE A 32 8.12 -23.86 9.78
C ILE A 32 9.39 -24.12 10.57
N LEU A 33 9.27 -24.88 11.64
CA LEU A 33 10.41 -25.25 12.45
C LEU A 33 11.20 -26.35 11.73
N GLU A 34 12.52 -26.17 11.62
CA GLU A 34 13.48 -27.10 11.01
C GLU A 34 13.27 -28.55 11.48
N LYS A 35 12.93 -28.74 12.75
CA LYS A 35 12.61 -30.04 13.34
C LYS A 35 11.42 -30.77 12.71
N TYR A 36 10.41 -30.06 12.19
CA TYR A 36 9.26 -30.67 11.52
C TYR A 36 9.61 -31.15 10.10
N ILE A 37 10.47 -30.44 9.40
CA ILE A 37 10.96 -30.86 8.08
C ILE A 37 11.74 -32.16 8.22
N HIS A 38 12.61 -32.25 9.23
CA HIS A 38 13.35 -33.47 9.52
C HIS A 38 12.46 -34.64 9.91
N SER A 39 11.44 -34.44 10.75
CA SER A 39 10.53 -35.52 11.19
C SER A 39 9.69 -36.08 10.04
N ILE A 40 9.20 -35.23 9.14
CA ILE A 40 8.44 -35.66 7.95
C ILE A 40 9.30 -36.52 7.02
N TYR A 41 10.58 -36.17 6.89
CA TYR A 41 11.49 -36.90 6.00
C TYR A 41 12.01 -38.21 6.57
N THR A 42 12.27 -38.27 7.87
CA THR A 42 12.80 -39.47 8.51
C THR A 42 11.74 -40.48 8.89
N GLY A 43 10.44 -40.13 8.72
CA GLY A 43 9.31 -40.99 9.11
C GLY A 43 9.19 -41.26 10.61
N ASN A 44 10.00 -40.57 11.43
CA ASN A 44 9.95 -40.67 12.88
C ASN A 44 9.12 -39.51 13.43
N GLU A 45 7.95 -39.81 14.02
CA GLU A 45 7.26 -38.82 14.84
C GLU A 45 8.16 -38.42 16.01
N PRO A 46 8.32 -37.11 16.32
CA PRO A 46 9.08 -36.69 17.48
C PRO A 46 8.37 -37.24 18.74
N ALA A 47 9.03 -38.13 19.45
CA ALA A 47 8.55 -38.67 20.70
C ALA A 47 8.26 -37.52 21.69
N GLY A 48 6.98 -37.27 21.98
CA GLY A 48 6.55 -36.31 22.99
C GLY A 48 5.43 -35.31 22.58
N VAL A 49 4.75 -35.52 21.45
CA VAL A 49 3.53 -34.73 21.15
C VAL A 49 2.32 -35.68 21.09
N SER A 50 1.98 -36.27 22.23
CA SER A 50 0.60 -36.74 22.45
C SER A 50 -0.30 -35.53 22.61
N GLY A 51 -1.27 -35.41 21.67
CA GLY A 51 -2.16 -34.31 21.46
C GLY A 51 -2.86 -33.72 22.70
N HIS A 52 -2.21 -32.80 23.35
CA HIS A 52 -2.87 -31.80 24.18
C HIS A 52 -2.21 -30.47 23.87
N VAL A 53 -2.76 -29.75 22.91
CA VAL A 53 -2.55 -28.30 22.81
C VAL A 53 -3.23 -27.74 24.07
N PRO A 54 -2.50 -27.03 24.95
CA PRO A 54 -3.12 -26.45 26.14
C PRO A 54 -4.26 -25.52 25.69
N GLU A 55 -5.44 -25.66 26.28
CA GLU A 55 -6.61 -24.81 25.98
C GLU A 55 -6.31 -23.30 26.11
N SER A 56 -5.29 -22.93 26.88
CA SER A 56 -4.79 -21.54 26.92
C SER A 56 -4.17 -21.04 25.62
N PHE A 57 -3.66 -21.94 24.76
CA PHE A 57 -3.17 -21.56 23.42
C PHE A 57 -4.31 -21.45 22.39
N ILE A 58 -5.42 -22.18 22.61
CA ILE A 58 -6.60 -22.10 21.76
C ILE A 58 -7.40 -20.83 22.06
N GLN A 59 -7.43 -20.39 23.33
CA GLN A 59 -8.12 -19.15 23.71
C GLN A 59 -7.38 -17.87 23.33
N SER A 60 -6.05 -17.90 23.16
CA SER A 60 -5.30 -16.76 22.65
C SER A 60 -5.21 -16.69 21.10
N SER A 61 -5.56 -17.79 20.40
CA SER A 61 -5.57 -17.84 18.92
C SER A 61 -6.97 -17.72 18.29
N VAL A 62 -8.03 -17.69 19.09
CA VAL A 62 -9.44 -17.61 18.62
C VAL A 62 -9.96 -16.16 18.67
N SER A 63 -9.17 -15.17 19.12
CA SER A 63 -9.55 -13.76 19.09
C SER A 63 -8.63 -12.86 18.23
N SER A 64 -7.81 -13.41 17.35
CA SER A 64 -7.29 -12.65 16.23
C SER A 64 -8.27 -12.81 15.06
N SER A 65 -9.38 -12.08 15.10
CA SER A 65 -10.06 -11.68 13.87
C SER A 65 -8.96 -11.03 13.03
N THR A 66 -8.50 -11.73 11.99
CA THR A 66 -7.45 -11.22 11.09
C THR A 66 -7.99 -9.91 10.57
N SER A 67 -7.44 -8.78 11.01
CA SER A 67 -7.88 -7.44 10.61
C SER A 67 -7.85 -7.38 9.09
N PHE A 68 -8.94 -6.98 8.47
CA PHE A 68 -9.01 -6.78 7.02
C PHE A 68 -8.03 -5.69 6.59
N LEU A 69 -7.82 -4.67 7.42
CA LEU A 69 -6.79 -3.67 7.19
C LEU A 69 -5.39 -4.30 7.12
N ALA A 70 -5.04 -5.16 8.06
CA ALA A 70 -3.72 -5.81 8.06
C ALA A 70 -3.53 -6.76 6.87
N LYS A 71 -4.61 -7.28 6.29
CA LYS A 71 -4.56 -8.21 5.16
C LYS A 71 -4.53 -7.51 3.80
N TYR A 72 -5.24 -6.39 3.65
CA TYR A 72 -5.49 -5.75 2.37
C TYR A 72 -4.97 -4.31 2.29
N CYS A 73 -4.44 -3.77 3.37
CA CYS A 73 -3.91 -2.41 3.40
C CYS A 73 -2.52 -2.36 4.03
N VAL A 74 -1.73 -1.39 3.59
CA VAL A 74 -0.44 -1.04 4.16
C VAL A 74 -0.58 0.31 4.88
N ASP A 75 -0.23 0.38 6.16
CA ASP A 75 -0.17 1.65 6.89
C ASP A 75 1.10 2.41 6.48
N LEU A 76 0.94 3.41 5.61
CA LEU A 76 2.03 4.23 5.12
C LEU A 76 2.65 5.08 6.23
N THR A 77 1.84 5.55 7.18
CA THR A 77 2.33 6.37 8.30
C THR A 77 3.16 5.55 9.28
N ALA A 78 2.82 4.28 9.50
CA ALA A 78 3.63 3.38 10.32
C ALA A 78 4.96 3.01 9.67
N THR A 79 5.00 2.93 8.32
CA THR A 79 6.21 2.59 7.56
C THR A 79 7.03 3.80 7.12
N ALA A 80 6.51 5.02 7.33
CA ALA A 80 7.10 6.26 6.86
C ALA A 80 8.51 6.53 7.41
N ALA A 81 8.77 6.12 8.65
CA ALA A 81 10.06 6.35 9.30
C ALA A 81 11.22 5.64 8.57
N ASP A 82 10.94 4.48 7.95
CA ASP A 82 11.98 3.61 7.39
C ASP A 82 12.08 3.66 5.86
N ARG A 83 11.04 4.12 5.16
CA ARG A 83 10.91 3.91 3.71
C ARG A 83 10.45 5.11 2.90
N LEU A 84 9.96 6.17 3.52
CA LEU A 84 9.41 7.32 2.81
C LEU A 84 10.38 8.49 2.79
N TYR A 85 10.38 9.20 1.68
CA TYR A 85 11.17 10.40 1.48
C TYR A 85 10.23 11.60 1.32
N PRO A 86 10.66 12.81 1.74
CA PRO A 86 9.90 14.02 1.45
C PRO A 86 9.70 14.15 -0.06
N THR A 87 8.51 14.54 -0.46
CA THR A 87 8.26 14.94 -1.85
C THR A 87 9.02 16.22 -2.14
N ILE A 88 9.82 16.21 -3.21
CA ILE A 88 10.62 17.36 -3.60
C ILE A 88 9.93 18.06 -4.76
N ASN A 89 9.87 19.41 -4.67
CA ASN A 89 9.27 20.27 -5.67
C ASN A 89 7.79 19.96 -6.00
N ARG A 90 7.04 19.49 -5.00
CA ARG A 90 5.58 19.25 -5.06
C ARG A 90 4.84 19.96 -3.93
N ASP A 91 5.41 21.05 -3.43
CA ASP A 91 4.85 21.79 -2.28
C ASP A 91 3.46 22.36 -2.60
N ARG A 92 3.23 22.77 -3.86
CA ARG A 92 1.95 23.27 -4.31
C ARG A 92 0.89 22.18 -4.29
N GLU A 93 1.17 21.05 -4.92
CA GLU A 93 0.26 19.91 -4.98
C GLU A 93 0.00 19.33 -3.59
N ASN A 94 1.03 19.20 -2.76
CA ASN A 94 0.88 18.78 -1.35
C ASN A 94 -0.04 19.73 -0.58
N ARG A 95 0.14 21.04 -0.75
CA ARG A 95 -0.72 22.04 -0.11
C ARG A 95 -2.17 21.90 -0.56
N MET A 96 -2.41 21.76 -1.87
CA MET A 96 -3.76 21.56 -2.42
C MET A 96 -4.41 20.30 -1.85
N VAL A 97 -3.68 19.18 -1.77
CA VAL A 97 -4.19 17.94 -1.15
C VAL A 97 -4.58 18.19 0.31
N MET A 98 -3.72 18.82 1.10
CA MET A 98 -4.00 19.13 2.51
C MET A 98 -5.19 20.09 2.66
N GLU A 99 -5.32 21.10 1.81
CA GLU A 99 -6.46 22.05 1.82
C GLU A 99 -7.78 21.32 1.55
N VAL A 100 -7.81 20.40 0.60
CA VAL A 100 -8.99 19.59 0.31
C VAL A 100 -9.34 18.67 1.47
N LEU A 101 -8.36 17.98 2.04
CA LEU A 101 -8.56 17.10 3.20
C LEU A 101 -9.13 17.85 4.43
N GLY A 102 -8.81 19.14 4.57
CA GLY A 102 -9.36 20.02 5.60
C GLY A 102 -10.74 20.61 5.30
N SER A 103 -11.30 20.33 4.12
CA SER A 103 -12.60 20.87 3.71
C SER A 103 -13.75 20.16 4.43
N ARG A 104 -14.75 20.94 4.89
CA ARG A 104 -15.95 20.38 5.53
C ARG A 104 -16.91 19.69 4.57
N SER A 105 -16.92 20.10 3.31
CA SER A 105 -17.93 19.63 2.35
C SER A 105 -17.46 18.55 1.41
N LYS A 106 -16.17 18.51 1.10
CA LYS A 106 -15.53 17.53 0.22
C LYS A 106 -14.11 17.27 0.73
N SER A 107 -13.98 16.30 1.60
CA SER A 107 -12.69 15.91 2.17
C SER A 107 -11.98 14.82 1.36
N ASN A 108 -12.52 14.44 0.19
CA ASN A 108 -11.91 13.41 -0.64
C ASN A 108 -11.14 14.03 -1.80
N VAL A 109 -9.95 13.51 -2.06
CA VAL A 109 -9.03 13.99 -3.09
C VAL A 109 -8.93 12.98 -4.22
N LEU A 110 -9.03 13.45 -5.47
CA LEU A 110 -8.69 12.65 -6.63
C LEU A 110 -7.46 13.25 -7.32
N ILE A 111 -6.34 12.55 -7.22
CA ILE A 111 -5.09 12.94 -7.85
C ILE A 111 -5.10 12.43 -9.30
N VAL A 112 -5.06 13.34 -10.25
CA VAL A 112 -5.14 13.02 -11.69
C VAL A 112 -3.88 13.54 -12.39
N GLY A 113 -3.25 12.69 -13.19
CA GLY A 113 -2.05 13.05 -13.95
C GLY A 113 -1.55 11.90 -14.79
N ASP A 114 -0.64 12.16 -15.72
CA ASP A 114 -0.10 11.13 -16.60
C ASP A 114 0.62 10.02 -15.85
N ALA A 115 0.87 8.89 -16.50
CA ALA A 115 1.63 7.79 -15.90
C ALA A 115 3.06 8.27 -15.57
N GLY A 116 3.58 7.92 -14.39
CA GLY A 116 4.95 8.26 -14.00
C GLY A 116 5.18 9.67 -13.45
N VAL A 117 4.19 10.59 -13.43
CA VAL A 117 4.37 11.97 -12.93
C VAL A 117 4.57 12.08 -11.41
N GLY A 118 4.42 10.97 -10.66
CA GLY A 118 4.67 10.92 -9.23
C GLY A 118 3.42 11.07 -8.36
N LYS A 119 2.24 10.65 -8.82
CA LYS A 119 0.98 10.66 -8.04
C LYS A 119 1.10 9.89 -6.71
N THR A 120 1.58 8.65 -6.78
CA THR A 120 1.81 7.79 -5.60
C THR A 120 2.85 8.40 -4.67
N ALA A 121 3.94 8.95 -5.22
CA ALA A 121 4.98 9.62 -4.44
C ALA A 121 4.45 10.86 -3.68
N LEU A 122 3.45 11.56 -4.23
CA LEU A 122 2.80 12.69 -3.56
C LEU A 122 2.11 12.24 -2.27
N VAL A 123 1.42 11.09 -2.28
CA VAL A 123 0.75 10.54 -1.10
C VAL A 123 1.74 10.01 -0.09
N TYR A 124 2.83 9.38 -0.54
CA TYR A 124 3.92 8.95 0.33
C TYR A 124 4.59 10.15 1.03
N GLY A 125 4.78 11.25 0.30
CA GLY A 125 5.25 12.50 0.88
C GLY A 125 4.28 13.13 1.87
N LEU A 126 2.97 13.01 1.67
CA LEU A 126 1.96 13.42 2.65
C LEU A 126 2.08 12.58 3.93
N ALA A 127 2.19 11.24 3.82
CA ALA A 127 2.38 10.36 4.97
C ALA A 127 3.67 10.71 5.74
N TRP A 128 4.77 10.99 5.01
CA TRP A 128 6.02 11.47 5.60
C TRP A 128 5.83 12.81 6.34
N ASN A 129 5.11 13.76 5.75
CA ASN A 129 4.82 15.06 6.37
C ASN A 129 3.99 14.90 7.67
N ILE A 130 3.00 13.98 7.67
CA ILE A 130 2.19 13.68 8.86
C ILE A 130 3.09 13.18 10.01
N VAL A 131 3.93 12.20 9.75
CA VAL A 131 4.84 11.61 10.76
C VAL A 131 5.85 12.63 11.27
N ASN A 132 6.31 13.54 10.42
CA ASN A 132 7.26 14.58 10.78
C ASN A 132 6.61 15.89 11.26
N HIS A 133 5.31 15.90 11.59
CA HIS A 133 4.57 17.06 12.07
C HIS A 133 4.66 18.30 11.17
N LYS A 134 4.74 18.07 9.84
CA LYS A 134 4.78 19.10 8.79
C LYS A 134 3.43 19.27 8.10
N VAL A 135 2.36 19.15 8.86
CA VAL A 135 0.98 19.24 8.40
C VAL A 135 0.18 20.18 9.28
N PRO A 136 -0.94 20.73 8.80
CA PRO A 136 -1.88 21.46 9.64
C PRO A 136 -2.44 20.59 10.77
N SER A 137 -2.89 21.23 11.87
CA SER A 137 -3.33 20.55 13.09
C SER A 137 -4.45 19.51 12.88
N PHE A 138 -5.32 19.71 11.90
CA PHE A 138 -6.39 18.73 11.59
C PHE A 138 -5.89 17.42 10.97
N LEU A 139 -4.64 17.39 10.47
CA LEU A 139 -3.98 16.17 9.96
C LEU A 139 -2.95 15.61 10.94
N GLU A 140 -2.72 16.25 12.08
CA GLU A 140 -1.83 15.70 13.10
C GLU A 140 -2.37 14.37 13.63
N GLY A 141 -1.51 13.36 13.64
CA GLY A 141 -1.90 12.01 14.06
C GLY A 141 -2.77 11.25 13.07
N ALA A 142 -3.04 11.80 11.87
CA ALA A 142 -3.75 11.07 10.83
C ALA A 142 -2.97 9.83 10.39
N ARG A 143 -3.68 8.78 9.99
CA ARG A 143 -3.11 7.53 9.49
C ARG A 143 -3.51 7.31 8.05
N VAL A 144 -2.54 7.05 7.18
CA VAL A 144 -2.76 6.81 5.75
C VAL A 144 -2.62 5.33 5.46
N PHE A 145 -3.69 4.70 4.99
CA PHE A 145 -3.74 3.28 4.64
C PHE A 145 -3.82 3.13 3.12
N GLU A 146 -2.81 2.54 2.52
CA GLU A 146 -2.82 2.22 1.09
C GLU A 146 -3.52 0.89 0.85
N LEU A 147 -4.52 0.87 -0.01
CA LEU A 147 -5.24 -0.33 -0.40
C LEU A 147 -4.43 -1.14 -1.42
N ASP A 148 -4.16 -2.39 -1.12
CA ASP A 148 -3.60 -3.34 -2.08
C ASP A 148 -4.71 -3.90 -2.99
N ASN A 149 -4.89 -3.26 -4.14
CA ASN A 149 -5.88 -3.67 -5.14
C ASN A 149 -5.65 -5.10 -5.63
N ALA A 150 -4.40 -5.54 -5.76
CA ALA A 150 -4.08 -6.88 -6.22
C ALA A 150 -4.53 -7.94 -5.20
N SER A 151 -4.20 -7.74 -3.92
CA SER A 151 -4.64 -8.63 -2.83
C SER A 151 -6.17 -8.59 -2.63
N LEU A 152 -6.80 -7.43 -2.82
CA LEU A 152 -8.26 -7.28 -2.71
C LEU A 152 -8.99 -8.14 -3.76
N ILE A 153 -8.48 -8.18 -4.99
CA ILE A 153 -9.07 -8.91 -6.13
C ILE A 153 -8.65 -10.36 -6.14
N ALA A 154 -7.43 -10.68 -5.71
CA ALA A 154 -6.90 -12.03 -5.76
C ALA A 154 -7.80 -13.04 -5.00
N GLY A 155 -8.07 -14.19 -5.64
CA GLY A 155 -8.86 -15.26 -5.05
C GLY A 155 -10.35 -14.95 -4.85
N ALA A 156 -10.86 -13.84 -5.37
CA ALA A 156 -12.29 -13.58 -5.36
C ALA A 156 -12.99 -14.56 -6.31
N THR A 157 -13.81 -15.44 -5.74
CA THR A 157 -14.44 -16.57 -6.46
C THR A 157 -15.88 -16.28 -6.87
N TYR A 158 -16.55 -15.33 -6.21
CA TYR A 158 -17.94 -14.97 -6.50
C TYR A 158 -18.12 -13.45 -6.59
N LYS A 159 -19.15 -13.06 -7.35
CA LYS A 159 -19.54 -11.67 -7.50
C LYS A 159 -20.01 -11.14 -6.15
N GLY A 160 -19.39 -10.10 -5.63
CA GLY A 160 -19.70 -9.52 -4.32
C GLY A 160 -18.63 -9.79 -3.24
N GLU A 161 -17.69 -10.72 -3.47
CA GLU A 161 -16.62 -10.97 -2.49
C GLU A 161 -15.70 -9.75 -2.31
N ILE A 162 -15.38 -9.04 -3.40
CA ILE A 162 -14.63 -7.79 -3.36
C ILE A 162 -15.38 -6.72 -2.58
N GLU A 163 -16.71 -6.63 -2.80
CA GLU A 163 -17.59 -5.73 -2.07
C GLU A 163 -17.57 -6.00 -0.56
N ASP A 164 -17.65 -7.27 -0.17
CA ASP A 164 -17.66 -7.67 1.24
C ASP A 164 -16.30 -7.42 1.91
N ARG A 165 -15.19 -7.69 1.20
CA ARG A 165 -13.85 -7.34 1.68
C ARG A 165 -13.73 -5.83 1.90
N LEU A 166 -14.16 -5.01 0.92
CA LEU A 166 -14.11 -3.55 0.99
C LEU A 166 -14.99 -3.00 2.10
N LYS A 167 -16.22 -3.54 2.31
CA LYS A 167 -17.10 -3.16 3.43
C LYS A 167 -16.44 -3.39 4.79
N ASN A 168 -15.74 -4.53 4.96
CA ASN A 168 -15.04 -4.82 6.20
C ASN A 168 -13.84 -3.89 6.43
N ILE A 169 -13.08 -3.55 5.37
CA ILE A 169 -12.00 -2.55 5.43
C ILE A 169 -12.55 -1.20 5.88
N VAL A 170 -13.62 -0.72 5.23
CA VAL A 170 -14.27 0.55 5.58
C VAL A 170 -14.78 0.55 7.03
N LYS A 171 -15.37 -0.57 7.47
CA LYS A 171 -15.84 -0.71 8.85
C LYS A 171 -14.69 -0.61 9.87
N GLU A 172 -13.55 -1.20 9.59
CA GLU A 172 -12.37 -1.10 10.45
C GLU A 172 -11.78 0.31 10.44
N LEU A 173 -11.71 0.97 9.26
CA LEU A 173 -11.22 2.34 9.12
C LEU A 173 -12.06 3.35 9.94
N ARG A 174 -13.38 3.18 9.99
CA ARG A 174 -14.27 4.03 10.81
C ARG A 174 -13.97 3.96 12.31
N GLY A 175 -13.32 2.90 12.77
CA GLY A 175 -12.87 2.74 14.16
C GLY A 175 -11.54 3.43 14.45
N ILE A 176 -10.91 4.09 13.47
CA ILE A 176 -9.62 4.74 13.59
C ILE A 176 -9.80 6.24 13.37
N ASP A 177 -9.45 7.04 14.36
CA ASP A 177 -9.53 8.49 14.26
C ASP A 177 -8.61 9.01 13.15
N ASN A 178 -9.11 9.94 12.32
CA ASN A 178 -8.39 10.56 11.23
C ASN A 178 -7.77 9.55 10.23
N ALA A 179 -8.45 8.42 9.97
CA ALA A 179 -8.02 7.46 8.96
C ALA A 179 -8.27 8.01 7.55
N ILE A 180 -7.26 7.88 6.70
CA ILE A 180 -7.30 8.23 5.28
C ILE A 180 -7.02 6.97 4.47
N LEU A 181 -7.95 6.59 3.59
CA LEU A 181 -7.76 5.47 2.67
C LEU A 181 -7.15 5.98 1.36
N PHE A 182 -5.97 5.51 1.02
CA PHE A 182 -5.35 5.77 -0.27
C PHE A 182 -5.63 4.60 -1.22
N ILE A 183 -6.15 4.91 -2.41
CA ILE A 183 -6.45 3.94 -3.47
C ILE A 183 -5.69 4.37 -4.72
N ASP A 184 -4.56 3.72 -4.98
CA ASP A 184 -3.86 3.93 -6.24
C ASP A 184 -4.62 3.22 -7.37
N GLU A 185 -4.58 3.79 -8.58
CA GLU A 185 -5.33 3.31 -9.75
C GLU A 185 -6.81 3.02 -9.43
N ILE A 186 -7.48 3.98 -8.75
CA ILE A 186 -8.86 3.81 -8.24
C ILE A 186 -9.86 3.40 -9.34
N HIS A 187 -9.57 3.71 -10.60
CA HIS A 187 -10.39 3.33 -11.75
C HIS A 187 -10.54 1.82 -11.89
N ILE A 188 -9.58 1.02 -11.42
CA ILE A 188 -9.65 -0.46 -11.44
C ILE A 188 -10.87 -0.96 -10.65
N LEU A 189 -11.16 -0.33 -9.50
CA LEU A 189 -12.29 -0.69 -8.66
C LEU A 189 -13.65 -0.21 -9.22
N LEU A 190 -13.62 0.77 -10.13
CA LEU A 190 -14.83 1.40 -10.69
C LEU A 190 -15.18 0.84 -12.08
N ASP A 191 -14.24 0.19 -12.77
CA ASP A 191 -14.48 -0.33 -14.11
C ASP A 191 -15.42 -1.55 -14.08
N SER A 192 -16.67 -1.31 -14.46
CA SER A 192 -17.71 -2.34 -14.53
C SER A 192 -17.41 -3.45 -15.55
N ARG A 193 -16.56 -3.19 -16.54
CA ARG A 193 -16.17 -4.15 -17.57
C ARG A 193 -15.26 -5.25 -17.04
N GLN A 194 -14.54 -4.97 -15.96
CA GLN A 194 -13.64 -5.94 -15.31
C GLN A 194 -14.35 -6.79 -14.23
N GLY A 195 -15.67 -6.72 -14.11
CA GLY A 195 -16.41 -7.47 -13.09
C GLY A 195 -16.41 -6.83 -11.70
N ASN A 196 -15.72 -5.72 -11.51
CA ASN A 196 -15.53 -5.03 -10.22
C ASN A 196 -16.63 -3.98 -9.94
N SER A 197 -17.74 -4.01 -10.67
CA SER A 197 -18.83 -2.99 -10.60
C SER A 197 -19.40 -2.74 -9.21
N GLY A 198 -19.17 -3.65 -8.27
CA GLY A 198 -19.68 -3.55 -6.92
C GLY A 198 -18.88 -2.68 -5.97
N ALA A 199 -17.57 -2.54 -6.17
CA ALA A 199 -16.72 -1.72 -5.31
C ALA A 199 -17.14 -0.24 -5.30
N GLY A 200 -17.53 0.29 -6.46
CA GLY A 200 -18.09 1.65 -6.57
C GLY A 200 -19.37 1.83 -5.76
N ASN A 201 -20.22 0.81 -5.70
CA ASN A 201 -21.47 0.87 -4.92
C ASN A 201 -21.23 0.87 -3.40
N VAL A 202 -20.11 0.30 -2.95
CA VAL A 202 -19.67 0.35 -1.55
C VAL A 202 -19.08 1.72 -1.22
N LEU A 203 -18.22 2.26 -2.08
CA LEU A 203 -17.52 3.52 -1.81
C LEU A 203 -18.44 4.74 -1.92
N LYS A 204 -19.37 4.79 -2.88
CA LYS A 204 -20.23 5.97 -3.11
C LYS A 204 -21.00 6.45 -1.87
N PRO A 205 -21.69 5.58 -1.11
CA PRO A 205 -22.37 6.01 0.11
C PRO A 205 -21.39 6.56 1.16
N GLU A 206 -20.29 5.87 1.36
CA GLU A 206 -19.26 6.19 2.36
C GLU A 206 -18.65 7.58 2.12
N LEU A 207 -18.29 7.85 0.86
CA LEU A 207 -17.76 9.14 0.43
C LEU A 207 -18.79 10.28 0.55
N SER A 208 -20.05 9.96 0.29
CA SER A 208 -21.13 10.97 0.32
C SER A 208 -21.54 11.37 1.74
N HIS A 209 -21.43 10.44 2.72
CA HIS A 209 -21.76 10.71 4.11
C HIS A 209 -20.62 11.38 4.88
N GLY A 210 -19.39 11.34 4.33
CA GLY A 210 -18.20 11.89 4.99
C GLY A 210 -17.65 11.01 6.12
N ASP A 211 -18.10 9.76 6.19
CA ASP A 211 -17.64 8.78 7.19
C ASP A 211 -16.29 8.20 6.86
N LEU A 212 -15.82 8.39 5.64
CA LEU A 212 -14.53 7.92 5.13
C LEU A 212 -13.86 9.03 4.33
N THR A 213 -12.59 9.28 4.63
CA THR A 213 -11.74 10.18 3.83
C THR A 213 -10.91 9.34 2.86
N VAL A 214 -10.99 9.64 1.58
CA VAL A 214 -10.30 8.89 0.51
C VAL A 214 -9.41 9.81 -0.32
N ILE A 215 -8.21 9.33 -0.60
CA ILE A 215 -7.35 9.85 -1.65
C ILE A 215 -7.32 8.81 -2.76
N GLY A 216 -7.85 9.14 -3.94
CA GLY A 216 -7.73 8.31 -5.13
C GLY A 216 -6.64 8.83 -6.05
N ALA A 217 -5.95 7.94 -6.78
CA ALA A 217 -5.06 8.34 -7.85
C ALA A 217 -5.44 7.62 -9.15
N THR A 218 -5.32 8.32 -10.28
CA THR A 218 -5.63 7.76 -11.61
C THR A 218 -4.94 8.55 -12.71
N THR A 219 -4.94 8.02 -13.94
CA THR A 219 -4.46 8.75 -15.12
C THR A 219 -5.54 9.71 -15.65
N ILE A 220 -5.12 10.69 -16.47
CA ILE A 220 -6.05 11.63 -17.13
C ILE A 220 -7.03 10.87 -18.03
N ASP A 221 -6.54 9.89 -18.77
CA ASP A 221 -7.37 9.11 -19.70
C ASP A 221 -8.41 8.26 -18.98
N GLU A 222 -8.03 7.59 -17.89
CA GLU A 222 -8.94 6.75 -17.12
C GLU A 222 -9.94 7.60 -16.32
N TYR A 223 -9.52 8.78 -15.83
CA TYR A 223 -10.42 9.75 -15.23
C TYR A 223 -11.55 10.12 -16.20
N ARG A 224 -11.20 10.55 -17.41
CA ARG A 224 -12.18 10.95 -18.45
C ARG A 224 -13.08 9.81 -18.90
N LYS A 225 -12.57 8.58 -18.96
CA LYS A 225 -13.33 7.41 -19.45
C LYS A 225 -14.24 6.80 -18.39
N ILE A 226 -13.84 6.80 -17.14
CA ILE A 226 -14.48 5.98 -16.09
C ILE A 226 -15.09 6.83 -14.99
N ILE A 227 -14.38 7.86 -14.49
CA ILE A 227 -14.77 8.60 -13.30
C ILE A 227 -15.62 9.83 -13.65
N GLU A 228 -15.18 10.64 -14.60
CA GLU A 228 -15.86 11.87 -15.00
C GLU A 228 -17.30 11.63 -15.46
N PRO A 229 -17.63 10.57 -16.23
CA PRO A 229 -19.01 10.26 -16.64
C PRO A 229 -19.91 9.80 -15.48
N ASP A 230 -19.33 9.28 -14.39
CA ASP A 230 -20.07 8.92 -13.17
C ASP A 230 -20.23 10.14 -12.27
N HIS A 231 -21.21 10.99 -12.60
CA HIS A 231 -21.47 12.23 -11.87
C HIS A 231 -21.69 12.03 -10.36
N ALA A 232 -22.23 10.88 -9.95
CA ALA A 232 -22.47 10.58 -8.54
C ALA A 232 -21.16 10.33 -7.79
N PHE A 233 -20.19 9.67 -8.42
CA PHE A 233 -18.89 9.43 -7.86
C PHE A 233 -17.99 10.66 -7.95
N ASN A 234 -17.94 11.30 -9.12
CA ASN A 234 -17.08 12.46 -9.39
C ASN A 234 -17.37 13.62 -8.43
N ARG A 235 -18.63 13.87 -8.08
CA ARG A 235 -18.99 14.96 -7.14
C ARG A 235 -18.48 14.75 -5.71
N CYS A 236 -18.08 13.52 -5.33
CA CYS A 236 -17.56 13.24 -4.01
C CYS A 236 -16.09 13.63 -3.84
N PHE A 237 -15.40 13.93 -4.94
CA PHE A 237 -13.99 14.27 -4.95
C PHE A 237 -13.73 15.71 -5.38
N GLU A 238 -12.63 16.27 -4.85
CA GLU A 238 -11.97 17.43 -5.44
C GLU A 238 -10.77 16.94 -6.23
N VAL A 239 -10.66 17.42 -7.49
CA VAL A 239 -9.61 16.95 -8.42
C VAL A 239 -8.35 17.79 -8.23
N VAL A 240 -7.24 17.15 -7.90
CA VAL A 240 -5.90 17.73 -7.87
C VAL A 240 -5.10 17.22 -9.06
N GLN A 241 -4.83 18.10 -10.02
CA GLN A 241 -4.06 17.73 -11.19
C GLN A 241 -2.55 17.82 -10.91
N VAL A 242 -1.85 16.74 -11.23
CA VAL A 242 -0.38 16.63 -11.13
C VAL A 242 0.19 16.57 -12.54
N ASN A 243 0.92 17.60 -12.92
CA ASN A 243 1.57 17.70 -14.22
C ASN A 243 3.02 17.23 -14.14
N GLU A 244 3.62 16.97 -15.30
CA GLU A 244 5.08 16.77 -15.38
C GLU A 244 5.82 17.95 -14.78
N PRO A 245 6.92 17.72 -14.04
CA PRO A 245 7.75 18.78 -13.52
C PRO A 245 8.48 19.51 -14.66
N ASP A 246 8.76 20.79 -14.48
CA ASP A 246 9.66 21.49 -15.38
C ASP A 246 11.11 20.94 -15.25
N LEU A 247 11.95 21.25 -16.22
CA LEU A 247 13.33 20.78 -16.30
C LEU A 247 14.12 21.02 -14.99
N LYS A 248 13.95 22.21 -14.40
CA LYS A 248 14.64 22.58 -13.17
C LYS A 248 14.17 21.73 -11.98
N SER A 249 12.87 21.56 -11.84
CA SER A 249 12.26 20.73 -10.80
C SER A 249 12.62 19.26 -10.97
N ALA A 250 12.65 18.74 -12.21
CA ALA A 250 13.06 17.37 -12.49
C ALA A 250 14.51 17.10 -12.08
N ILE A 251 15.44 18.02 -12.41
CA ILE A 251 16.84 17.93 -11.98
C ILE A 251 16.93 17.91 -10.45
N GLN A 252 16.19 18.76 -9.75
CA GLN A 252 16.19 18.78 -8.28
C GLN A 252 15.63 17.49 -7.68
N MET A 253 14.59 16.91 -8.29
CA MET A 253 14.05 15.61 -7.89
C MET A 253 15.10 14.50 -8.04
N LEU A 254 15.83 14.45 -9.16
CA LEU A 254 16.93 13.49 -9.37
C LEU A 254 18.07 13.70 -8.37
N HIS A 255 18.43 14.93 -8.05
CA HIS A 255 19.45 15.21 -7.03
C HIS A 255 19.08 14.63 -5.67
N SER A 256 17.79 14.66 -5.32
CA SER A 256 17.32 14.15 -4.01
C SER A 256 17.45 12.64 -3.85
N VAL A 257 17.25 11.90 -4.93
CA VAL A 257 17.35 10.43 -4.92
C VAL A 257 18.75 9.93 -5.27
N ARG A 258 19.62 10.82 -5.81
CA ARG A 258 20.98 10.47 -6.24
C ARG A 258 21.78 9.72 -5.18
N GLN A 259 21.72 10.19 -3.93
CA GLN A 259 22.54 9.62 -2.87
C GLN A 259 22.22 8.15 -2.61
N SER A 260 20.95 7.77 -2.61
CA SER A 260 20.54 6.38 -2.43
C SER A 260 21.02 5.48 -3.58
N TYR A 261 21.04 5.99 -4.82
CA TYR A 261 21.60 5.27 -5.96
C TYR A 261 23.13 5.12 -5.86
N VAL A 262 23.83 6.18 -5.44
CA VAL A 262 25.29 6.16 -5.22
C VAL A 262 25.65 5.11 -4.16
N GLU A 263 24.93 5.06 -3.06
CA GLU A 263 25.18 4.11 -1.97
C GLU A 263 24.86 2.68 -2.38
N TYR A 264 23.73 2.47 -3.05
CA TYR A 264 23.32 1.12 -3.48
C TYR A 264 24.25 0.54 -4.55
N HIS A 265 24.56 1.34 -5.59
CA HIS A 265 25.37 0.88 -6.72
C HIS A 265 26.87 1.09 -6.51
N ARG A 266 27.28 1.84 -5.48
CA ARG A 266 28.68 2.20 -5.18
C ARG A 266 29.37 2.91 -6.35
N VAL A 267 28.64 3.77 -7.06
CA VAL A 267 29.12 4.54 -8.23
C VAL A 267 28.90 6.01 -7.98
N GLY A 268 29.88 6.85 -8.30
CA GLY A 268 29.71 8.31 -8.27
C GLY A 268 28.82 8.78 -9.44
N ILE A 269 27.84 9.65 -9.16
CA ILE A 269 26.98 10.28 -10.15
C ILE A 269 27.26 11.79 -10.12
N SER A 270 27.77 12.35 -11.23
CA SER A 270 28.09 13.79 -11.32
C SER A 270 26.82 14.63 -11.52
N ASP A 271 26.89 15.94 -11.24
CA ASP A 271 25.80 16.87 -11.48
C ASP A 271 25.47 17.00 -12.98
N ASP A 272 26.51 16.92 -13.83
CA ASP A 272 26.32 16.94 -15.28
C ASP A 272 25.57 15.71 -15.77
N ALA A 273 25.85 14.53 -15.20
CA ALA A 273 25.11 13.31 -15.52
C ALA A 273 23.64 13.42 -15.13
N VAL A 274 23.33 13.98 -13.95
CA VAL A 274 21.94 14.24 -13.52
C VAL A 274 21.25 15.21 -14.47
N ALA A 275 21.89 16.29 -14.87
CA ALA A 275 21.31 17.27 -15.79
C ALA A 275 21.07 16.67 -17.19
N GLU A 276 21.96 15.79 -17.66
CA GLU A 276 21.83 15.15 -18.96
C GLU A 276 20.73 14.08 -19.01
N CYS A 277 20.43 13.42 -17.89
CA CYS A 277 19.31 12.47 -17.80
C CYS A 277 17.93 13.09 -18.00
N VAL A 278 17.79 14.41 -17.87
CA VAL A 278 16.50 15.13 -17.98
C VAL A 278 16.33 15.80 -19.34
N ARG A 279 17.39 15.90 -20.14
CA ARG A 279 17.36 16.45 -21.50
C ARG A 279 16.89 15.43 -22.53
#